data_b6d2ea4c7582b454935c3276150d0098
#
_entry.id   b6d2ea4c7582b454935c3276150d0098
#
_cell.length_a   1.000
_cell.length_b   1.000
_cell.length_c   1.000
_cell.angle_alpha   90.00
_cell.angle_beta   90.00
_cell.angle_gamma   90.00
#
_symmetry.space_group_name_H-M   'P 1'
#
loop_
_entity.id
_entity.type
_entity.pdbx_description
1 polymer ?
#
loop_
_entity_poly.entity_id
_entity_poly.type
_entity_poly.pdbx_seq_one_letter_code
_entity_poly.pdbx_strand_id
1 'polypeptide(L)'
;MFQKYLKLVHIFPEVETWNSDKIIQCLIELFDKCELTASDIDLIRNEQKSLKYLLSLPKVEQRSKEWFDLRENRLTASDLAQSMNKGKFGKRSDLLVKKAFPVAKPFDMLPPLKWGVMFEDMGMRCYQEKKNGVFIHEFGLIPHPTIECFGASPDGITDSGVMVEMKCPYRRKFDGSIPEQYYIQIQGQLATCGLTQCDYVECYFVVFENMIDYELCIQEGNSHGIIVEYAIGNDFVYDYSPPSLSIKQCQDWANQCFDDSINAIDRKFIKFTPWKLRQMFIERVHFDSTFWNQCIPGIYNFWNDVLELRAKGEPVIEPKKATKSLTVTLNYKKEQPKYKFIIDSDEEN
;
A
#
# COMPACT_ATOMS: atom_id res chain seq x y z
N MET A 1 -17.20 -30.24 -9.73
CA MET A 1 -16.24 -29.13 -9.65
C MET A 1 -14.81 -29.63 -9.74
N PHE A 2 -14.33 -30.47 -8.82
CA PHE A 2 -12.95 -30.98 -8.75
C PHE A 2 -12.41 -31.61 -10.05
N GLN A 3 -13.16 -32.44 -10.75
CA GLN A 3 -12.70 -33.07 -12.01
C GLN A 3 -12.48 -32.11 -13.18
N LYS A 4 -13.10 -30.93 -13.19
CA LYS A 4 -12.83 -29.90 -14.19
C LYS A 4 -11.49 -29.21 -13.97
N TYR A 5 -11.09 -29.04 -12.71
CA TYR A 5 -9.81 -28.43 -12.33
C TYR A 5 -8.62 -29.38 -12.53
N LEU A 6 -8.81 -30.70 -12.42
CA LEU A 6 -7.77 -31.69 -12.70
C LEU A 6 -7.28 -31.64 -14.16
N LYS A 7 -8.12 -31.20 -15.12
CA LYS A 7 -7.69 -30.97 -16.51
C LYS A 7 -6.76 -29.77 -16.65
N LEU A 8 -6.81 -28.80 -15.73
CA LEU A 8 -5.94 -27.63 -15.71
C LEU A 8 -4.56 -27.97 -15.17
N VAL A 9 -4.43 -28.94 -14.27
CA VAL A 9 -3.14 -29.40 -13.73
C VAL A 9 -2.24 -29.90 -14.87
N HIS A 10 -2.81 -30.55 -15.89
CA HIS A 10 -2.03 -31.02 -17.06
C HIS A 10 -1.64 -29.89 -18.03
N ILE A 11 -2.29 -28.74 -17.95
CA ILE A 11 -1.98 -27.58 -18.82
C ILE A 11 -0.85 -26.74 -18.22
N PHE A 12 -0.63 -26.83 -16.92
CA PHE A 12 0.43 -26.15 -16.19
C PHE A 12 1.40 -27.16 -15.57
N PRO A 13 2.44 -27.59 -16.28
CA PRO A 13 3.42 -28.53 -15.70
C PRO A 13 4.09 -28.01 -14.42
N GLU A 14 4.11 -26.69 -14.22
CA GLU A 14 4.62 -26.03 -13.01
C GLU A 14 3.64 -26.14 -11.84
N VAL A 15 2.39 -26.48 -12.08
CA VAL A 15 1.32 -26.64 -11.08
C VAL A 15 1.40 -27.99 -10.36
N GLU A 16 2.22 -28.94 -10.83
CA GLU A 16 2.47 -30.18 -10.07
C GLU A 16 3.04 -29.93 -8.66
N THR A 17 3.63 -28.74 -8.44
CA THR A 17 4.11 -28.29 -7.13
C THR A 17 3.05 -27.56 -6.31
N TRP A 18 1.91 -27.23 -6.89
CA TRP A 18 0.83 -26.52 -6.19
C TRP A 18 -0.16 -27.53 -5.61
N ASN A 19 -0.62 -27.28 -4.38
CA ASN A 19 -1.73 -28.05 -3.87
C ASN A 19 -3.02 -27.65 -4.61
N SER A 20 -3.98 -28.56 -4.66
CA SER A 20 -5.25 -28.37 -5.39
C SER A 20 -6.02 -27.12 -4.92
N ASP A 21 -5.89 -26.78 -3.63
CA ASP A 21 -6.58 -25.63 -3.04
C ASP A 21 -6.02 -24.31 -3.54
N LYS A 22 -4.71 -24.21 -3.72
CA LYS A 22 -4.06 -23.02 -4.28
C LYS A 22 -4.48 -22.77 -5.74
N ILE A 23 -4.58 -23.84 -6.53
CA ILE A 23 -5.06 -23.75 -7.93
C ILE A 23 -6.52 -23.25 -7.95
N ILE A 24 -7.38 -23.84 -7.12
CA ILE A 24 -8.78 -23.47 -7.02
C ILE A 24 -8.90 -22.00 -6.62
N GLN A 25 -8.09 -21.56 -5.68
CA GLN A 25 -8.10 -20.18 -5.20
C GLN A 25 -7.68 -19.19 -6.29
N CYS A 26 -6.60 -19.48 -7.04
CA CYS A 26 -6.20 -18.68 -8.20
C CYS A 26 -7.31 -18.59 -9.25
N LEU A 27 -8.02 -19.68 -9.51
CA LEU A 27 -9.10 -19.72 -10.48
C LEU A 27 -10.33 -18.93 -10.01
N ILE A 28 -10.67 -18.99 -8.73
CA ILE A 28 -11.76 -18.18 -8.14
C ILE A 28 -11.40 -16.70 -8.19
N GLU A 29 -10.15 -16.36 -7.92
CA GLU A 29 -9.68 -14.98 -7.89
C GLU A 29 -9.66 -14.34 -9.28
N LEU A 30 -9.20 -15.08 -10.30
CA LEU A 30 -9.12 -14.60 -11.68
C LEU A 30 -10.48 -14.59 -12.38
N PHE A 31 -11.38 -15.54 -12.06
CA PHE A 31 -12.61 -15.73 -12.78
C PHE A 31 -13.79 -16.03 -11.85
N ASP A 32 -14.77 -15.14 -11.90
CA ASP A 32 -16.06 -15.34 -11.22
C ASP A 32 -16.99 -16.20 -12.11
N LYS A 33 -16.49 -17.33 -12.63
CA LYS A 33 -17.27 -18.23 -13.50
C LYS A 33 -16.86 -19.70 -13.37
N CYS A 34 -17.81 -20.57 -13.58
CA CYS A 34 -17.63 -22.03 -13.42
C CYS A 34 -16.93 -22.72 -14.61
N GLU A 35 -16.81 -22.07 -15.77
CA GLU A 35 -16.22 -22.65 -16.99
C GLU A 35 -15.16 -21.72 -17.55
N LEU A 36 -13.96 -22.27 -17.75
CA LEU A 36 -12.86 -21.56 -18.37
C LEU A 36 -12.84 -21.80 -19.86
N THR A 37 -12.68 -20.73 -20.63
CA THR A 37 -12.43 -20.78 -22.07
C THR A 37 -10.93 -20.93 -22.36
N ALA A 38 -10.57 -21.24 -23.60
CA ALA A 38 -9.16 -21.26 -24.03
C ALA A 38 -8.49 -19.89 -23.79
N SER A 39 -9.22 -18.80 -24.01
CA SER A 39 -8.72 -17.42 -23.73
C SER A 39 -8.43 -17.19 -22.26
N ASP A 40 -9.25 -17.73 -21.35
CA ASP A 40 -9.02 -17.62 -19.91
C ASP A 40 -7.75 -18.39 -19.50
N ILE A 41 -7.50 -19.54 -20.12
CA ILE A 41 -6.29 -20.34 -19.88
C ILE A 41 -5.05 -19.59 -20.36
N ASP A 42 -5.11 -18.97 -21.54
CA ASP A 42 -4.00 -18.18 -22.06
C ASP A 42 -3.73 -16.94 -21.21
N LEU A 43 -4.78 -16.33 -20.67
CA LEU A 43 -4.65 -15.23 -19.70
C LEU A 43 -3.89 -15.70 -18.45
N ILE A 44 -4.30 -16.80 -17.83
CA ILE A 44 -3.61 -17.37 -16.65
C ILE A 44 -2.14 -17.61 -16.95
N ARG A 45 -1.82 -18.22 -18.09
CA ARG A 45 -0.43 -18.47 -18.49
C ARG A 45 0.38 -17.19 -18.61
N ASN A 46 -0.18 -16.15 -19.20
CA ASN A 46 0.48 -14.88 -19.36
C ASN A 46 0.72 -14.19 -18.00
N GLU A 47 -0.27 -14.19 -17.10
CA GLU A 47 -0.13 -13.66 -15.76
C GLU A 47 0.96 -14.40 -14.96
N GLN A 48 0.95 -15.72 -15.00
CA GLN A 48 1.98 -16.54 -14.34
C GLN A 48 3.38 -16.33 -14.91
N LYS A 49 3.51 -16.17 -16.23
CA LYS A 49 4.78 -15.83 -16.88
C LYS A 49 5.29 -14.47 -16.44
N SER A 50 4.42 -13.47 -16.37
CA SER A 50 4.75 -12.12 -15.89
C SER A 50 5.15 -12.16 -14.42
N LEU A 51 4.39 -12.82 -13.56
CA LEU A 51 4.72 -12.96 -12.14
C LEU A 51 6.07 -13.64 -11.93
N LYS A 52 6.34 -14.75 -12.63
CA LYS A 52 7.63 -15.44 -12.56
C LYS A 52 8.80 -14.55 -12.98
N TYR A 53 8.63 -13.75 -14.03
CA TYR A 53 9.62 -12.76 -14.43
C TYR A 53 9.83 -11.71 -13.33
N LEU A 54 8.76 -11.13 -12.78
CA LEU A 54 8.84 -10.13 -11.71
C LEU A 54 9.55 -10.67 -10.46
N LEU A 55 9.26 -11.92 -10.08
CA LEU A 55 9.91 -12.59 -8.95
C LEU A 55 11.41 -12.88 -9.19
N SER A 56 11.86 -12.90 -10.44
CA SER A 56 13.26 -13.07 -10.79
C SER A 56 14.06 -11.76 -10.76
N LEU A 57 13.40 -10.61 -10.68
CA LEU A 57 14.07 -9.31 -10.61
C LEU A 57 14.75 -9.11 -9.24
N PRO A 58 15.84 -8.35 -9.19
CA PRO A 58 16.47 -7.98 -7.91
C PRO A 58 15.45 -7.30 -6.98
N LYS A 59 15.37 -7.77 -5.74
CA LYS A 59 14.50 -7.16 -4.74
C LYS A 59 15.15 -5.89 -4.20
N VAL A 60 14.52 -4.76 -4.45
CA VAL A 60 14.85 -3.48 -3.83
C VAL A 60 13.79 -3.21 -2.77
N GLU A 61 14.21 -3.15 -1.52
CA GLU A 61 13.30 -2.90 -0.40
C GLU A 61 12.66 -1.51 -0.52
N GLN A 62 11.33 -1.44 -0.38
CA GLN A 62 10.61 -0.17 -0.39
C GLN A 62 11.12 0.74 0.73
N ARG A 63 11.22 2.04 0.44
CA ARG A 63 11.72 3.08 1.35
C ARG A 63 13.21 2.97 1.71
N SER A 64 13.96 2.01 1.11
CA SER A 64 15.41 2.00 1.19
C SER A 64 16.03 3.16 0.40
N LYS A 65 17.30 3.47 0.67
CA LYS A 65 18.02 4.49 -0.10
C LYS A 65 18.05 4.15 -1.58
N GLU A 66 18.31 2.89 -1.93
CA GLU A 66 18.34 2.41 -3.31
C GLU A 66 16.98 2.61 -4.01
N TRP A 67 15.88 2.35 -3.30
CA TRP A 67 14.53 2.59 -3.83
C TRP A 67 14.28 4.07 -4.12
N PHE A 68 14.73 4.99 -3.25
CA PHE A 68 14.62 6.42 -3.52
C PHE A 68 15.48 6.84 -4.70
N ASP A 69 16.74 6.38 -4.79
CA ASP A 69 17.66 6.69 -5.88
C ASP A 69 17.08 6.24 -7.25
N LEU A 70 16.47 5.06 -7.30
CA LEU A 70 15.79 4.56 -8.50
C LEU A 70 14.57 5.41 -8.90
N ARG A 71 13.82 5.93 -7.92
CA ARG A 71 12.64 6.77 -8.17
C ARG A 71 12.99 8.19 -8.61
N GLU A 72 14.11 8.73 -8.17
CA GLU A 72 14.58 10.08 -8.57
C GLU A 72 14.86 10.18 -10.07
N ASN A 73 15.33 9.09 -10.65
CA ASN A 73 15.68 9.03 -12.07
C ASN A 73 14.56 8.46 -12.96
N ARG A 74 13.33 8.41 -12.45
CA ARG A 74 12.16 7.93 -13.21
C ARG A 74 10.90 8.69 -12.83
N LEU A 75 10.01 8.83 -13.80
CA LEU A 75 8.61 9.11 -13.54
C LEU A 75 7.97 7.81 -13.04
N THR A 76 7.33 7.85 -11.87
CA THR A 76 6.68 6.66 -11.33
C THR A 76 5.19 6.65 -11.66
N ALA A 77 4.58 5.47 -11.70
CA ALA A 77 3.15 5.33 -11.97
C ALA A 77 2.29 6.17 -11.00
N SER A 78 2.70 6.30 -9.73
CA SER A 78 2.02 7.15 -8.73
C SER A 78 2.11 8.65 -9.05
N ASP A 79 3.14 9.10 -9.79
CA ASP A 79 3.32 10.49 -10.20
C ASP A 79 2.71 10.77 -11.61
N LEU A 80 2.28 9.72 -12.33
CA LEU A 80 1.85 9.82 -13.74
C LEU A 80 0.66 10.79 -13.92
N ALA A 81 -0.37 10.67 -13.10
CA ALA A 81 -1.53 11.57 -13.18
C ALA A 81 -1.14 13.03 -12.97
N GLN A 82 -0.23 13.31 -12.03
CA GLN A 82 0.26 14.67 -11.78
C GLN A 82 1.08 15.19 -12.97
N SER A 83 1.90 14.34 -13.61
CA SER A 83 2.68 14.74 -14.80
C SER A 83 1.78 15.12 -15.99
N MET A 84 0.56 14.58 -16.04
CA MET A 84 -0.46 14.84 -17.07
C MET A 84 -1.44 15.97 -16.69
N ASN A 85 -1.21 16.71 -15.61
CA ASN A 85 -2.16 17.68 -15.02
C ASN A 85 -3.52 17.09 -14.58
N LYS A 86 -3.56 15.80 -14.29
CA LYS A 86 -4.74 15.07 -13.79
C LYS A 86 -4.60 14.68 -12.32
N GLY A 87 -3.51 15.07 -11.68
CA GLY A 87 -3.26 14.83 -10.25
C GLY A 87 -4.08 15.77 -9.37
N LYS A 88 -4.70 15.23 -8.33
CA LYS A 88 -5.52 15.99 -7.37
C LYS A 88 -4.68 16.77 -6.34
N PHE A 89 -3.47 16.30 -6.04
CA PHE A 89 -2.70 16.77 -4.88
C PHE A 89 -1.48 17.64 -5.23
N GLY A 90 -1.31 18.05 -6.48
CA GLY A 90 -0.19 18.92 -6.88
C GLY A 90 -0.23 19.28 -8.35
N LYS A 91 0.48 20.35 -8.70
CA LYS A 91 0.61 20.79 -10.08
C LYS A 91 1.74 20.03 -10.78
N ARG A 92 1.66 19.91 -12.11
CA ARG A 92 2.74 19.35 -12.94
C ARG A 92 4.07 20.08 -12.72
N SER A 93 4.04 21.41 -12.56
CA SER A 93 5.22 22.23 -12.29
C SER A 93 5.94 21.84 -10.99
N ASP A 94 5.18 21.50 -9.94
CA ASP A 94 5.76 21.12 -8.64
C ASP A 94 6.45 19.75 -8.74
N LEU A 95 5.85 18.83 -9.49
CA LEU A 95 6.46 17.53 -9.77
C LEU A 95 7.72 17.67 -10.63
N LEU A 96 7.69 18.58 -11.63
CA LEU A 96 8.81 18.84 -12.50
C LEU A 96 10.04 19.32 -11.70
N VAL A 97 9.85 20.30 -10.82
CA VAL A 97 10.91 20.78 -9.92
C VAL A 97 11.39 19.68 -8.99
N LYS A 98 10.48 18.91 -8.39
CA LYS A 98 10.82 17.80 -7.51
C LYS A 98 11.66 16.73 -8.20
N LYS A 99 11.39 16.42 -9.48
CA LYS A 99 12.14 15.42 -10.25
C LYS A 99 13.45 15.98 -10.81
N ALA A 100 13.49 17.26 -11.15
CA ALA A 100 14.71 17.89 -11.63
C ALA A 100 15.73 18.09 -10.50
N PHE A 101 15.29 18.53 -9.34
CA PHE A 101 16.10 18.86 -8.16
C PHE A 101 15.54 18.18 -6.93
N PRO A 102 15.83 16.87 -6.74
CA PRO A 102 15.37 16.15 -5.58
C PRO A 102 16.02 16.70 -4.30
N VAL A 103 15.19 17.11 -3.35
CA VAL A 103 15.63 17.58 -2.04
C VAL A 103 15.25 16.53 -1.01
N ALA A 104 16.20 16.12 -0.20
CA ALA A 104 15.90 15.31 0.98
C ALA A 104 14.91 16.07 1.87
N LYS A 105 13.67 15.60 1.94
CA LYS A 105 12.68 16.23 2.81
C LYS A 105 12.94 15.81 4.25
N PRO A 106 12.95 16.75 5.21
CA PRO A 106 12.80 16.38 6.60
C PRO A 106 11.49 15.60 6.75
N PHE A 107 11.51 14.59 7.60
CA PHE A 107 10.41 13.63 7.78
C PHE A 107 9.23 14.24 8.58
N ASP A 108 8.67 15.33 8.08
CA ASP A 108 7.41 15.87 8.60
C ASP A 108 6.28 15.25 7.77
N MET A 109 5.89 14.04 8.14
CA MET A 109 4.75 13.41 7.48
C MET A 109 3.46 14.15 7.83
N LEU A 110 2.82 14.74 6.82
CA LEU A 110 1.47 15.25 6.94
C LEU A 110 0.53 14.15 7.48
N PRO A 111 -0.45 14.48 8.33
CA PRO A 111 -1.35 13.50 8.93
C PRO A 111 -1.97 12.48 7.94
N PRO A 112 -2.41 12.88 6.72
CA PRO A 112 -2.91 11.91 5.75
C PRO A 112 -1.86 10.91 5.24
N LEU A 113 -0.59 11.33 5.13
CA LEU A 113 0.49 10.45 4.70
C LEU A 113 0.86 9.46 5.81
N LYS A 114 0.95 9.96 7.06
CA LYS A 114 1.18 9.11 8.23
C LYS A 114 0.08 8.06 8.38
N TRP A 115 -1.18 8.46 8.19
CA TRP A 115 -2.32 7.57 8.20
C TRP A 115 -2.21 6.48 7.13
N GLY A 116 -1.89 6.85 5.88
CA GLY A 116 -1.69 5.90 4.79
C GLY A 116 -0.64 4.85 5.14
N VAL A 117 0.54 5.29 5.59
CA VAL A 117 1.65 4.39 6.00
C VAL A 117 1.22 3.47 7.14
N MET A 118 0.53 3.99 8.14
CA MET A 118 0.10 3.23 9.32
C MET A 118 -0.95 2.15 8.97
N PHE A 119 -1.83 2.40 8.00
CA PHE A 119 -2.95 1.50 7.71
C PHE A 119 -2.79 0.67 6.44
N GLU A 120 -1.77 0.90 5.62
CA GLU A 120 -1.53 0.16 4.38
C GLU A 120 -1.39 -1.35 4.65
N ASP A 121 -0.51 -1.73 5.61
CA ASP A 121 -0.31 -3.13 6.01
C ASP A 121 -1.60 -3.76 6.58
N MET A 122 -2.36 -2.99 7.36
CA MET A 122 -3.65 -3.48 7.88
C MET A 122 -4.67 -3.67 6.77
N GLY A 123 -4.74 -2.74 5.82
CA GLY A 123 -5.58 -2.88 4.64
C GLY A 123 -5.23 -4.14 3.85
N MET A 124 -3.94 -4.39 3.66
CA MET A 124 -3.46 -5.58 2.97
C MET A 124 -3.84 -6.88 3.69
N ARG A 125 -3.67 -6.94 5.03
CA ARG A 125 -4.09 -8.09 5.84
C ARG A 125 -5.61 -8.32 5.78
N CYS A 126 -6.40 -7.26 5.90
CA CYS A 126 -7.86 -7.37 5.76
C CYS A 126 -8.28 -7.84 4.36
N TYR A 127 -7.59 -7.40 3.31
CA TYR A 127 -7.80 -7.88 1.94
C TYR A 127 -7.46 -9.37 1.83
N GLN A 128 -6.32 -9.82 2.37
CA GLN A 128 -5.94 -11.22 2.38
C GLN A 128 -6.99 -12.09 3.09
N GLU A 129 -7.48 -11.68 4.27
CA GLU A 129 -8.57 -12.36 4.98
C GLU A 129 -9.84 -12.44 4.12
N LYS A 130 -10.23 -11.32 3.49
CA LYS A 130 -11.40 -11.25 2.61
C LYS A 130 -11.28 -12.17 1.39
N LYS A 131 -10.06 -12.42 0.93
CA LYS A 131 -9.71 -13.28 -0.21
C LYS A 131 -9.26 -14.68 0.25
N ASN A 132 -9.73 -15.16 1.40
CA ASN A 132 -9.46 -16.49 1.94
C ASN A 132 -7.97 -16.81 2.11
N GLY A 133 -7.18 -15.85 2.55
CA GLY A 133 -5.76 -16.02 2.85
C GLY A 133 -4.85 -16.04 1.61
N VAL A 134 -5.23 -15.32 0.54
CA VAL A 134 -4.39 -15.18 -0.65
C VAL A 134 -2.99 -14.70 -0.27
N PHE A 135 -1.97 -15.32 -0.85
CA PHE A 135 -0.60 -14.86 -0.65
C PHE A 135 -0.29 -13.68 -1.57
N ILE A 136 0.36 -12.66 -1.03
CA ILE A 136 0.72 -11.44 -1.76
C ILE A 136 2.24 -11.29 -1.74
N HIS A 137 2.82 -11.15 -2.92
CA HIS A 137 4.23 -10.84 -3.10
C HIS A 137 4.44 -9.33 -3.07
N GLU A 138 5.43 -8.89 -2.32
CA GLU A 138 5.85 -7.49 -2.25
C GLU A 138 6.98 -7.22 -3.23
N PHE A 139 6.93 -6.03 -3.85
CA PHE A 139 7.93 -5.58 -4.82
C PHE A 139 8.40 -4.16 -4.45
N GLY A 140 9.65 -3.88 -4.76
CA GLY A 140 10.17 -2.52 -4.75
C GLY A 140 9.80 -1.74 -6.00
N LEU A 141 10.72 -0.89 -6.48
CA LEU A 141 10.55 -0.22 -7.76
C LEU A 141 10.90 -1.18 -8.90
N ILE A 142 9.95 -1.40 -9.80
CA ILE A 142 10.11 -2.17 -11.03
C ILE A 142 10.29 -1.16 -12.17
N PRO A 143 11.42 -1.15 -12.89
CA PRO A 143 11.59 -0.35 -14.09
C PRO A 143 10.69 -0.86 -15.22
N HIS A 144 10.10 0.05 -16.02
CA HIS A 144 9.34 -0.35 -17.19
C HIS A 144 10.24 -1.01 -18.25
N PRO A 145 9.84 -2.13 -18.85
CA PRO A 145 10.75 -2.94 -19.70
C PRO A 145 11.23 -2.21 -20.96
N THR A 146 10.49 -1.19 -21.45
CA THR A 146 10.83 -0.49 -22.71
C THR A 146 10.87 1.04 -22.55
N ILE A 147 10.40 1.62 -21.44
CA ILE A 147 10.39 3.06 -21.18
C ILE A 147 11.35 3.32 -20.01
N GLU A 148 12.62 3.59 -20.31
CA GLU A 148 13.70 3.72 -19.33
C GLU A 148 13.43 4.74 -18.23
N CYS A 149 12.74 5.84 -18.59
CA CYS A 149 12.40 6.92 -17.66
C CYS A 149 11.12 6.65 -16.86
N PHE A 150 10.55 5.44 -16.91
CA PHE A 150 9.32 5.09 -16.21
C PHE A 150 9.50 3.85 -15.32
N GLY A 151 8.68 3.77 -14.28
CA GLY A 151 8.67 2.61 -13.38
C GLY A 151 7.49 2.63 -12.43
N ALA A 152 7.28 1.53 -11.74
CA ALA A 152 6.17 1.34 -10.81
C ALA A 152 6.60 0.60 -9.55
N SER A 153 5.94 0.88 -8.44
CA SER A 153 6.01 0.09 -7.20
C SER A 153 4.58 -0.31 -6.88
N PRO A 154 4.12 -1.50 -7.25
CA PRO A 154 2.82 -2.02 -6.83
C PRO A 154 2.84 -2.28 -5.32
N ASP A 155 1.70 -2.13 -4.65
CA ASP A 155 1.59 -2.44 -3.23
C ASP A 155 1.65 -3.95 -2.99
N GLY A 156 1.23 -4.76 -3.98
CA GLY A 156 1.39 -6.20 -4.00
C GLY A 156 0.91 -6.86 -5.28
N ILE A 157 1.29 -8.12 -5.46
CA ILE A 157 0.81 -8.98 -6.55
C ILE A 157 0.50 -10.35 -5.95
N THR A 158 -0.69 -10.86 -6.19
CA THR A 158 -1.11 -12.18 -5.69
C THR A 158 -0.42 -13.33 -6.41
N ASP A 159 -0.47 -14.53 -5.85
CA ASP A 159 0.02 -15.75 -6.50
C ASP A 159 -0.65 -16.02 -7.86
N SER A 160 -1.85 -15.51 -8.08
CA SER A 160 -2.56 -15.63 -9.36
C SER A 160 -2.14 -14.59 -10.41
N GLY A 161 -1.31 -13.62 -10.03
CA GLY A 161 -0.89 -12.53 -10.92
C GLY A 161 -1.81 -11.32 -10.89
N VAL A 162 -2.78 -11.27 -9.98
CA VAL A 162 -3.60 -10.06 -9.77
C VAL A 162 -2.81 -9.04 -8.97
N MET A 163 -2.61 -7.87 -9.53
CA MET A 163 -2.00 -6.75 -8.81
C MET A 163 -2.98 -6.19 -7.78
N VAL A 164 -2.47 -5.67 -6.68
CA VAL A 164 -3.26 -5.00 -5.64
C VAL A 164 -2.75 -3.58 -5.49
N GLU A 165 -3.67 -2.61 -5.55
CA GLU A 165 -3.41 -1.21 -5.24
C GLU A 165 -4.24 -0.83 -4.02
N MET A 166 -3.59 -0.63 -2.88
CA MET A 166 -4.21 -0.36 -1.59
C MET A 166 -4.34 1.14 -1.32
N LYS A 167 -5.51 1.55 -0.87
CA LYS A 167 -5.74 2.92 -0.39
C LYS A 167 -6.44 2.91 0.95
N CYS A 168 -5.88 3.66 1.90
CA CYS A 168 -6.44 3.86 3.23
C CYS A 168 -6.68 5.36 3.43
N PRO A 169 -7.81 5.93 2.96
CA PRO A 169 -8.03 7.36 3.01
C PRO A 169 -8.28 7.87 4.44
N TYR A 170 -7.64 8.99 4.79
CA TYR A 170 -7.80 9.61 6.10
C TYR A 170 -9.17 10.27 6.31
N ARG A 171 -9.67 10.99 5.28
CA ARG A 171 -10.92 11.78 5.40
C ARG A 171 -11.83 11.70 4.18
N ARG A 172 -11.38 11.08 3.09
CA ARG A 172 -12.22 10.98 1.90
C ARG A 172 -13.39 10.06 2.18
N LYS A 173 -14.58 10.49 1.79
CA LYS A 173 -15.76 9.63 1.79
C LYS A 173 -15.76 8.80 0.52
N PHE A 174 -16.15 7.56 0.66
CA PHE A 174 -16.38 6.65 -0.46
C PHE A 174 -17.60 7.12 -1.27
N ASP A 175 -17.41 7.27 -2.56
CA ASP A 175 -18.46 7.68 -3.52
C ASP A 175 -18.83 6.58 -4.52
N GLY A 176 -18.25 5.39 -4.38
CA GLY A 176 -18.52 4.25 -5.25
C GLY A 176 -17.70 4.24 -6.54
N SER A 177 -16.69 5.11 -6.67
CA SER A 177 -15.89 5.21 -7.88
C SER A 177 -14.38 5.19 -7.59
N ILE A 178 -13.61 4.73 -8.58
CA ILE A 178 -12.15 4.85 -8.56
C ILE A 178 -11.77 6.25 -9.04
N PRO A 179 -11.07 7.07 -8.22
CA PRO A 179 -10.60 8.36 -8.68
C PRO A 179 -9.69 8.27 -9.91
N GLU A 180 -9.87 9.17 -10.88
CA GLU A 180 -9.13 9.17 -12.15
C GLU A 180 -7.61 9.02 -11.94
N GLN A 181 -7.05 9.70 -10.96
CA GLN A 181 -5.61 9.63 -10.67
C GLN A 181 -5.13 8.22 -10.28
N TYR A 182 -5.97 7.43 -9.59
CA TYR A 182 -5.62 6.06 -9.22
C TYR A 182 -5.83 5.10 -10.38
N TYR A 183 -6.86 5.33 -11.21
CA TYR A 183 -6.99 4.60 -12.47
C TYR A 183 -5.76 4.78 -13.36
N ILE A 184 -5.28 6.02 -13.53
CA ILE A 184 -4.07 6.34 -14.29
C ILE A 184 -2.83 5.64 -13.69
N GLN A 185 -2.70 5.66 -12.36
CA GLN A 185 -1.62 4.97 -11.64
C GLN A 185 -1.65 3.48 -11.93
N ILE A 186 -2.81 2.83 -11.78
CA ILE A 186 -3.00 1.39 -12.01
C ILE A 186 -2.65 1.01 -13.44
N GLN A 187 -3.06 1.79 -14.45
CA GLN A 187 -2.72 1.51 -15.84
C GLN A 187 -1.20 1.55 -16.06
N GLY A 188 -0.49 2.50 -15.46
CA GLY A 188 0.97 2.57 -15.51
C GLY A 188 1.66 1.41 -14.80
N GLN A 189 1.11 0.95 -13.67
CA GLN A 189 1.62 -0.19 -12.94
C GLN A 189 1.42 -1.50 -13.72
N LEU A 190 0.21 -1.72 -14.25
CA LEU A 190 -0.11 -2.90 -15.07
C LEU A 190 0.79 -2.99 -16.31
N ALA A 191 0.98 -1.87 -17.01
CA ALA A 191 1.90 -1.81 -18.16
C ALA A 191 3.34 -2.15 -17.78
N THR A 192 3.81 -1.66 -16.64
CA THR A 192 5.17 -1.90 -16.15
C THR A 192 5.37 -3.36 -15.75
N CYS A 193 4.38 -3.96 -15.09
CA CYS A 193 4.45 -5.33 -14.58
C CYS A 193 4.11 -6.37 -15.66
N GLY A 194 3.54 -5.96 -16.80
CA GLY A 194 3.05 -6.89 -17.82
C GLY A 194 1.88 -7.74 -17.34
N LEU A 195 1.06 -7.17 -16.44
CA LEU A 195 -0.15 -7.79 -15.88
C LEU A 195 -1.39 -7.16 -16.50
N THR A 196 -2.50 -7.87 -16.46
CA THR A 196 -3.76 -7.43 -17.09
C THR A 196 -4.84 -7.05 -16.10
N GLN A 197 -4.67 -7.35 -14.82
CA GLN A 197 -5.69 -7.15 -13.79
C GLN A 197 -5.10 -6.58 -12.51
N CYS A 198 -5.86 -5.67 -11.90
CA CYS A 198 -5.55 -5.09 -10.59
C CYS A 198 -6.82 -5.03 -9.73
N ASP A 199 -6.76 -5.48 -8.49
CA ASP A 199 -7.76 -5.15 -7.49
C ASP A 199 -7.40 -3.79 -6.88
N TYR A 200 -8.20 -2.78 -7.20
CA TYR A 200 -8.19 -1.52 -6.46
C TYR A 200 -8.93 -1.73 -5.15
N VAL A 201 -8.24 -1.53 -4.05
CA VAL A 201 -8.78 -1.78 -2.71
C VAL A 201 -8.78 -0.48 -1.91
N GLU A 202 -9.92 -0.13 -1.33
CA GLU A 202 -10.04 1.04 -0.49
C GLU A 202 -10.59 0.65 0.88
N CYS A 203 -9.77 0.82 1.94
CA CYS A 203 -10.10 0.46 3.31
C CYS A 203 -10.38 1.68 4.17
N TYR A 204 -11.55 1.72 4.80
CA TYR A 204 -11.96 2.77 5.72
C TYR A 204 -11.84 2.29 7.15
N PHE A 205 -10.87 2.82 7.86
CA PHE A 205 -10.63 2.50 9.26
C PHE A 205 -11.24 3.56 10.20
N VAL A 206 -11.69 3.10 11.34
CA VAL A 206 -12.06 3.93 12.49
C VAL A 206 -11.06 3.67 13.59
N VAL A 207 -10.52 4.72 14.18
CA VAL A 207 -9.66 4.63 15.37
C VAL A 207 -10.41 5.14 16.59
N PHE A 208 -10.05 4.63 17.76
CA PHE A 208 -10.65 4.96 19.03
C PHE A 208 -9.62 5.67 19.91
N GLU A 209 -10.05 6.70 20.61
CA GLU A 209 -9.20 7.46 21.52
C GLU A 209 -8.98 6.74 22.85
N ASN A 210 -9.90 5.84 23.22
CA ASN A 210 -9.86 5.07 24.45
C ASN A 210 -10.39 3.64 24.24
N MET A 211 -10.11 2.79 25.21
CA MET A 211 -10.48 1.36 25.15
C MET A 211 -11.95 1.11 25.37
N ILE A 212 -12.64 1.95 26.15
CA ILE A 212 -14.08 1.78 26.43
C ILE A 212 -14.87 1.92 25.13
N ASP A 213 -14.60 2.97 24.34
CA ASP A 213 -15.26 3.14 23.05
C ASP A 213 -14.92 2.02 22.07
N TYR A 214 -13.67 1.52 22.10
CA TYR A 214 -13.25 0.38 21.30
C TYR A 214 -14.06 -0.86 21.65
N GLU A 215 -14.13 -1.23 22.94
CA GLU A 215 -14.87 -2.39 23.42
C GLU A 215 -16.37 -2.31 23.10
N LEU A 216 -16.98 -1.16 23.28
CA LEU A 216 -18.41 -0.94 23.01
C LEU A 216 -18.73 -0.99 21.49
N CYS A 217 -17.78 -0.64 20.64
CA CYS A 217 -18.01 -0.54 19.20
C CYS A 217 -17.63 -1.77 18.38
N ILE A 218 -16.91 -2.75 18.96
CA ILE A 218 -16.55 -3.98 18.27
C ILE A 218 -17.69 -4.98 18.37
N GLN A 219 -18.06 -5.54 17.23
CA GLN A 219 -19.06 -6.60 17.11
C GLN A 219 -18.39 -7.86 16.54
N GLU A 220 -19.00 -9.01 16.80
CA GLU A 220 -18.55 -10.27 16.23
C GLU A 220 -18.43 -10.18 14.70
N GLY A 221 -17.32 -10.66 14.15
CA GLY A 221 -17.01 -10.60 12.72
C GLY A 221 -16.41 -9.28 12.24
N ASN A 222 -16.19 -8.28 13.11
CA ASN A 222 -15.43 -7.10 12.72
C ASN A 222 -13.92 -7.43 12.62
N SER A 223 -13.25 -7.00 11.56
CA SER A 223 -11.79 -6.91 11.54
C SER A 223 -11.39 -5.73 12.42
N HIS A 224 -10.63 -5.99 13.47
CA HIS A 224 -10.22 -5.00 14.47
C HIS A 224 -8.86 -5.35 15.07
N GLY A 225 -8.28 -4.42 15.81
CA GLY A 225 -7.01 -4.66 16.51
C GLY A 225 -6.46 -3.41 17.18
N ILE A 226 -5.20 -3.49 17.59
CA ILE A 226 -4.44 -2.39 18.15
C ILE A 226 -3.14 -2.24 17.37
N ILE A 227 -2.81 -1.01 16.98
CA ILE A 227 -1.51 -0.65 16.43
C ILE A 227 -0.70 0.00 17.55
N VAL A 228 0.55 -0.44 17.72
CA VAL A 228 1.51 0.18 18.64
C VAL A 228 2.48 1.01 17.84
N GLU A 229 2.55 2.31 18.15
CA GLU A 229 3.42 3.26 17.46
C GLU A 229 4.68 3.52 18.27
N TYR A 230 5.84 3.46 17.61
CA TYR A 230 7.14 3.79 18.19
C TYR A 230 7.87 4.85 17.35
N ALA A 231 8.79 5.57 17.99
CA ALA A 231 9.80 6.38 17.31
C ALA A 231 11.16 5.65 17.34
N ILE A 232 11.83 5.61 16.18
CA ILE A 232 13.22 5.20 16.01
C ILE A 232 13.97 6.35 15.35
N GLY A 233 14.77 7.09 16.10
CA GLY A 233 15.36 8.34 15.59
C GLY A 233 14.27 9.33 15.19
N ASN A 234 14.22 9.68 13.91
CA ASN A 234 13.19 10.57 13.34
C ASN A 234 12.03 9.82 12.63
N ASP A 235 12.08 8.49 12.63
CA ASP A 235 11.11 7.67 11.92
C ASP A 235 10.04 7.11 12.87
N PHE A 236 8.86 6.80 12.29
CA PHE A 236 7.79 6.08 12.99
C PHE A 236 7.76 4.63 12.53
N VAL A 237 7.65 3.72 13.49
CA VAL A 237 7.51 2.28 13.26
C VAL A 237 6.25 1.78 13.96
N TYR A 238 5.60 0.82 13.35
CA TYR A 238 4.32 0.30 13.81
C TYR A 238 4.39 -1.21 14.00
N ASP A 239 3.97 -1.67 15.17
CA ASP A 239 3.66 -3.08 15.43
C ASP A 239 2.14 -3.26 15.39
N TYR A 240 1.68 -4.36 14.82
CA TYR A 240 0.27 -4.63 14.59
C TYR A 240 -0.15 -5.88 15.33
N SER A 241 -1.24 -5.81 16.10
CA SER A 241 -1.79 -7.00 16.73
C SER A 241 -2.05 -8.10 15.69
N PRO A 242 -1.77 -9.38 16.04
CA PRO A 242 -2.15 -10.49 15.18
C PRO A 242 -3.64 -10.46 14.81
N PRO A 243 -4.01 -10.96 13.60
CA PRO A 243 -5.41 -11.05 13.21
C PRO A 243 -6.19 -12.00 14.09
N SER A 244 -7.51 -11.85 14.09
CA SER A 244 -8.46 -12.77 14.77
C SER A 244 -8.30 -12.89 16.29
N LEU A 245 -7.63 -11.94 16.93
CA LEU A 245 -7.58 -11.86 18.39
C LEU A 245 -8.88 -11.27 18.94
N SER A 246 -9.31 -11.76 20.11
CA SER A 246 -10.34 -11.08 20.90
C SER A 246 -9.84 -9.72 21.40
N ILE A 247 -10.76 -8.85 21.80
CA ILE A 247 -10.42 -7.52 22.36
C ILE A 247 -9.40 -7.64 23.49
N LYS A 248 -9.66 -8.55 24.46
CA LYS A 248 -8.74 -8.79 25.57
C LYS A 248 -7.36 -9.25 25.11
N GLN A 249 -7.29 -10.17 24.15
CA GLN A 249 -6.01 -10.63 23.62
C GLN A 249 -5.25 -9.51 22.88
N CYS A 250 -5.95 -8.61 22.18
CA CYS A 250 -5.33 -7.42 21.58
C CYS A 250 -4.73 -6.50 22.66
N GLN A 251 -5.44 -6.29 23.77
CA GLN A 251 -4.98 -5.49 24.90
C GLN A 251 -3.75 -6.12 25.57
N ASP A 252 -3.80 -7.43 25.86
CA ASP A 252 -2.70 -8.16 26.48
C ASP A 252 -1.45 -8.10 25.59
N TRP A 253 -1.62 -8.27 24.27
CA TRP A 253 -0.55 -8.16 23.28
C TRP A 253 0.04 -6.74 23.26
N ALA A 254 -0.80 -5.71 23.24
CA ALA A 254 -0.36 -4.31 23.21
C ALA A 254 0.40 -3.93 24.50
N ASN A 255 -0.06 -4.41 25.67
CA ASN A 255 0.64 -4.24 26.93
C ASN A 255 2.00 -4.91 26.92
N GLN A 256 2.11 -6.13 26.38
CA GLN A 256 3.39 -6.82 26.23
C GLN A 256 4.35 -6.02 25.34
N CYS A 257 3.88 -5.52 24.19
CA CYS A 257 4.69 -4.65 23.31
C CYS A 257 5.18 -3.39 24.03
N PHE A 258 4.35 -2.80 24.89
CA PHE A 258 4.74 -1.66 25.72
C PHE A 258 5.81 -2.04 26.73
N ASP A 259 5.62 -3.13 27.50
CA ASP A 259 6.60 -3.59 28.50
C ASP A 259 7.95 -3.94 27.85
N ASP A 260 7.95 -4.58 26.69
CA ASP A 260 9.15 -4.86 25.90
C ASP A 260 9.88 -3.57 25.45
N SER A 261 9.12 -2.52 25.13
CA SER A 261 9.66 -1.25 24.67
C SER A 261 10.35 -0.43 25.78
N ILE A 262 9.98 -0.64 27.05
CA ILE A 262 10.57 0.07 28.20
C ILE A 262 12.08 -0.17 28.30
N ASN A 263 12.54 -1.36 27.96
CA ASN A 263 13.93 -1.77 28.04
C ASN A 263 14.65 -1.70 26.67
N ALA A 264 13.94 -1.35 25.60
CA ALA A 264 14.52 -1.21 24.28
C ALA A 264 15.31 0.11 24.16
N ILE A 265 16.56 0.02 23.71
CA ILE A 265 17.45 1.20 23.57
C ILE A 265 17.17 1.95 22.28
N ASP A 266 16.66 1.24 21.27
CA ASP A 266 16.55 1.68 19.89
C ASP A 266 15.18 2.24 19.51
N ARG A 267 14.13 1.95 20.28
CA ARG A 267 12.75 2.39 20.01
C ARG A 267 12.06 2.98 21.23
N LYS A 268 11.33 4.06 21.01
CA LYS A 268 10.56 4.75 22.07
C LYS A 268 9.07 4.62 21.79
N PHE A 269 8.32 4.07 22.75
CA PHE A 269 6.87 4.01 22.66
C PHE A 269 6.25 5.39 22.55
N ILE A 270 5.24 5.53 21.68
CA ILE A 270 4.46 6.76 21.47
C ILE A 270 3.03 6.56 21.97
N LYS A 271 2.28 5.62 21.38
CA LYS A 271 0.88 5.38 21.74
C LYS A 271 0.34 4.06 21.22
N PHE A 272 -0.81 3.67 21.78
CA PHE A 272 -1.70 2.67 21.19
C PHE A 272 -2.73 3.35 20.29
N THR A 273 -3.09 2.67 19.21
CA THR A 273 -4.17 3.08 18.30
C THR A 273 -5.11 1.90 18.10
N PRO A 274 -6.15 1.75 18.95
CA PRO A 274 -7.20 0.78 18.72
C PRO A 274 -7.98 1.15 17.46
N TRP A 275 -8.30 0.17 16.62
CA TRP A 275 -8.94 0.39 15.34
C TRP A 275 -9.96 -0.69 14.99
N LYS A 276 -10.87 -0.38 14.07
CA LYS A 276 -11.68 -1.36 13.34
C LYS A 276 -11.78 -0.99 11.87
N LEU A 277 -11.92 -1.99 11.04
CA LEU A 277 -12.31 -1.81 9.64
C LEU A 277 -13.80 -1.50 9.59
N ARG A 278 -14.16 -0.33 9.09
CA ARG A 278 -15.54 0.08 8.89
C ARG A 278 -16.11 -0.43 7.58
N GLN A 279 -15.32 -0.34 6.52
CA GLN A 279 -15.72 -0.69 5.17
C GLN A 279 -14.50 -1.01 4.32
N MET A 280 -14.64 -2.00 3.45
CA MET A 280 -13.68 -2.31 2.39
C MET A 280 -14.42 -2.30 1.05
N PHE A 281 -13.87 -1.59 0.09
CA PHE A 281 -14.29 -1.59 -1.29
C PHE A 281 -13.21 -2.27 -2.13
N ILE A 282 -13.61 -3.16 -3.03
CA ILE A 282 -12.71 -3.85 -3.95
C ILE A 282 -13.32 -3.75 -5.34
N GLU A 283 -12.57 -3.23 -6.29
CA GLU A 283 -12.98 -3.17 -7.69
C GLU A 283 -11.87 -3.67 -8.61
N ARG A 284 -12.21 -4.59 -9.52
CA ARG A 284 -11.30 -5.13 -10.50
C ARG A 284 -11.12 -4.14 -11.66
N VAL A 285 -9.88 -3.69 -11.84
CA VAL A 285 -9.47 -2.84 -12.96
C VAL A 285 -8.71 -3.69 -13.97
N HIS A 286 -9.15 -3.64 -15.22
CA HIS A 286 -8.46 -4.30 -16.32
C HIS A 286 -7.48 -3.34 -17.01
N PHE A 287 -6.42 -3.89 -17.58
CA PHE A 287 -5.48 -3.13 -18.39
C PHE A 287 -6.14 -2.63 -19.68
N ASP A 288 -6.07 -1.33 -19.89
CA ASP A 288 -6.54 -0.65 -21.10
C ASP A 288 -5.34 -0.21 -21.94
N SER A 289 -4.97 -1.04 -22.91
CA SER A 289 -3.84 -0.76 -23.81
C SER A 289 -4.04 0.51 -24.64
N THR A 290 -5.28 0.84 -25.00
CA THR A 290 -5.60 2.06 -25.76
C THR A 290 -5.33 3.30 -24.91
N PHE A 291 -5.82 3.31 -23.69
CA PHE A 291 -5.56 4.38 -22.73
C PHE A 291 -4.06 4.49 -22.42
N TRP A 292 -3.39 3.37 -22.16
CA TRP A 292 -1.95 3.37 -21.88
C TRP A 292 -1.13 3.97 -23.02
N ASN A 293 -1.41 3.56 -24.28
CA ASN A 293 -0.72 4.10 -25.45
C ASN A 293 -0.89 5.63 -25.57
N GLN A 294 -2.02 6.20 -25.11
CA GLN A 294 -2.22 7.65 -25.07
C GLN A 294 -1.39 8.33 -23.96
N CYS A 295 -1.01 7.61 -22.90
CA CYS A 295 -0.18 8.15 -21.83
C CYS A 295 1.31 8.24 -22.22
N ILE A 296 1.82 7.34 -23.06
CA ILE A 296 3.25 7.22 -23.39
C ILE A 296 3.87 8.54 -23.89
N PRO A 297 3.28 9.28 -24.85
CA PRO A 297 3.84 10.57 -25.27
C PRO A 297 3.97 11.58 -24.14
N GLY A 298 3.02 11.58 -23.19
CA GLY A 298 3.03 12.43 -22.01
C GLY A 298 4.19 12.10 -21.05
N ILE A 299 4.54 10.82 -20.93
CA ILE A 299 5.69 10.37 -20.12
C ILE A 299 6.99 10.92 -20.69
N TYR A 300 7.23 10.75 -21.99
CA TYR A 300 8.44 11.24 -22.63
C TYR A 300 8.52 12.77 -22.62
N ASN A 301 7.41 13.46 -22.90
CA ASN A 301 7.37 14.94 -22.86
C ASN A 301 7.70 15.45 -21.45
N PHE A 302 7.12 14.85 -20.41
CA PHE A 302 7.42 15.24 -19.04
C PHE A 302 8.88 14.99 -18.70
N TRP A 303 9.42 13.83 -19.09
CA TRP A 303 10.82 13.50 -18.78
C TRP A 303 11.82 14.38 -19.53
N ASN A 304 11.53 14.73 -20.78
CA ASN A 304 12.34 15.69 -21.52
C ASN A 304 12.37 17.08 -20.83
N ASP A 305 11.20 17.54 -20.31
CA ASP A 305 11.17 18.79 -19.54
C ASP A 305 12.02 18.69 -18.26
N VAL A 306 12.04 17.51 -17.60
CA VAL A 306 12.93 17.27 -16.43
C VAL A 306 14.39 17.40 -16.84
N LEU A 307 14.80 16.78 -17.94
CA LEU A 307 16.19 16.83 -18.43
C LEU A 307 16.58 18.24 -18.84
N GLU A 308 15.70 18.96 -19.54
CA GLU A 308 15.94 20.36 -19.90
C GLU A 308 16.08 21.26 -18.67
N LEU A 309 15.23 21.04 -17.65
CA LEU A 309 15.29 21.83 -16.42
C LEU A 309 16.58 21.54 -15.64
N ARG A 310 17.01 20.26 -15.58
CA ARG A 310 18.32 19.88 -15.02
C ARG A 310 19.48 20.54 -15.73
N ALA A 311 19.43 20.61 -17.07
CA ALA A 311 20.49 21.22 -17.89
C ALA A 311 20.57 22.75 -17.71
N LYS A 312 19.45 23.42 -17.41
CA LYS A 312 19.39 24.86 -17.12
C LYS A 312 19.92 25.23 -15.73
N GLY A 313 20.10 24.26 -14.85
CA GLY A 313 20.51 24.45 -13.46
C GLY A 313 19.35 24.78 -12.52
N GLU A 314 19.64 24.76 -11.21
CA GLU A 314 18.62 25.05 -10.20
C GLU A 314 18.01 26.44 -10.40
N PRO A 315 16.67 26.57 -10.40
CA PRO A 315 16.06 27.88 -10.37
C PRO A 315 16.47 28.57 -9.06
N VAL A 316 16.92 29.81 -9.15
CA VAL A 316 17.12 30.66 -7.95
C VAL A 316 15.74 30.85 -7.32
N ILE A 317 15.40 30.01 -6.37
CA ILE A 317 14.16 30.15 -5.60
C ILE A 317 14.42 31.27 -4.60
N GLU A 318 13.93 32.48 -4.89
CA GLU A 318 13.84 33.48 -3.84
C GLU A 318 13.08 32.88 -2.66
N PRO A 319 13.60 32.96 -1.43
CA PRO A 319 12.93 32.37 -0.27
C PRO A 319 11.54 32.99 -0.17
N LYS A 320 10.51 32.20 -0.38
CA LYS A 320 9.13 32.58 -0.07
C LYS A 320 9.16 33.11 1.36
N LYS A 321 8.75 34.39 1.56
CA LYS A 321 8.58 34.97 2.91
C LYS A 321 7.89 33.92 3.77
N ALA A 322 8.57 33.50 4.82
CA ALA A 322 8.10 32.46 5.72
C ALA A 322 6.67 32.81 6.17
N THR A 323 5.69 32.13 5.63
CA THR A 323 4.38 32.05 6.28
C THR A 323 4.69 31.47 7.64
N LYS A 324 4.39 32.24 8.71
CA LYS A 324 4.62 31.87 10.11
C LYS A 324 4.30 30.38 10.27
N SER A 325 5.34 29.58 10.44
CA SER A 325 5.18 28.20 10.87
C SER A 325 4.44 28.31 12.21
N LEU A 326 3.26 27.73 12.30
CA LEU A 326 2.68 27.39 13.58
C LEU A 326 3.63 26.36 14.19
N THR A 327 4.61 26.86 14.93
CA THR A 327 5.41 26.03 15.82
C THR A 327 4.42 25.57 16.89
N VAL A 328 3.82 24.41 16.70
CA VAL A 328 3.13 23.70 17.76
C VAL A 328 4.23 23.27 18.70
N THR A 329 4.51 24.13 19.69
CA THR A 329 5.32 23.76 20.83
C THR A 329 4.52 22.71 21.58
N LEU A 330 4.81 21.43 21.33
CA LEU A 330 4.31 20.34 22.16
C LEU A 330 4.94 20.53 23.54
N ASN A 331 4.25 21.24 24.41
CA ASN A 331 4.55 21.27 25.83
C ASN A 331 4.24 19.87 26.40
N TYR A 332 5.22 18.97 26.32
CA TYR A 332 5.20 17.76 27.10
C TYR A 332 5.34 18.15 28.59
N LYS A 333 4.22 18.32 29.27
CA LYS A 333 4.22 18.11 30.70
C LYS A 333 4.67 16.66 30.92
N LYS A 334 5.70 16.49 31.75
CA LYS A 334 6.14 15.19 32.28
C LYS A 334 5.04 14.63 33.19
N GLU A 335 3.93 14.20 32.63
CA GLU A 335 3.04 13.27 33.29
C GLU A 335 3.48 11.90 32.81
N GLN A 336 3.86 11.03 33.73
CA GLN A 336 4.09 9.63 33.42
C GLN A 336 2.86 9.08 32.74
N PRO A 337 2.98 8.47 31.56
CA PRO A 337 1.82 7.97 30.84
C PRO A 337 1.13 6.90 31.70
N LYS A 338 -0.12 7.13 32.07
CA LYS A 338 -1.03 6.11 32.58
C LYS A 338 -1.49 5.23 31.41
N TYR A 339 -0.58 4.45 30.85
CA TYR A 339 -0.87 3.64 29.66
C TYR A 339 -0.76 2.14 29.90
N LYS A 340 -1.03 1.66 31.12
CA LYS A 340 -1.50 0.29 31.30
C LYS A 340 -3.01 0.35 31.26
N PHE A 341 -3.62 -0.48 30.40
CA PHE A 341 -5.04 -0.77 30.52
C PHE A 341 -5.26 -1.35 31.92
N ILE A 342 -5.94 -0.63 32.79
CA ILE A 342 -6.22 -1.09 34.14
C ILE A 342 -7.19 -2.25 33.96
N ILE A 343 -6.71 -3.45 34.18
CA ILE A 343 -7.57 -4.61 34.40
C ILE A 343 -8.02 -4.46 35.86
N ASP A 344 -9.25 -4.05 36.08
CA ASP A 344 -9.87 -4.19 37.40
C ASP A 344 -9.94 -5.68 37.70
N SER A 345 -8.99 -6.17 38.51
CA SER A 345 -9.02 -7.48 39.11
C SER A 345 -9.84 -7.40 40.42
N ASP A 346 -11.14 -7.24 40.29
CA ASP A 346 -12.04 -7.38 41.41
C ASP A 346 -13.32 -8.09 40.95
N GLU A 347 -13.19 -9.41 40.80
CA GLU A 347 -14.26 -10.37 41.05
C GLU A 347 -13.65 -11.65 41.58
N GLU A 348 -13.19 -11.60 42.85
CA GLU A 348 -13.21 -12.72 43.75
C GLU A 348 -14.04 -12.27 44.98
N ASN A 349 -15.34 -12.66 44.94
CA ASN A 349 -16.09 -13.18 46.11
C ASN A 349 -17.43 -13.72 45.66
#